data_74a361be97a6fd0436eab93be68a4e62
#
_entry.id   74a361be97a6fd0436eab93be68a4e62
#
_cell.length_a   1.000
_cell.length_b   1.000
_cell.length_c   1.000
_cell.angle_alpha   90.00
_cell.angle_beta   90.00
_cell.angle_gamma   90.00
#
_symmetry.space_group_name_H-M   'P 1'
#
loop_
_entity.id
_entity.type
_entity.pdbx_description
1 polymer ?
#
loop_
_entity_poly.entity_id
_entity_poly.type
_entity_poly.pdbx_seq_one_letter_code
_entity_poly.pdbx_strand_id
1 'polypeptide(L)'
;LLDLAADLKAKKKAGIRHNDQLAGKNIALIFEKTSTRTRCSFEVAAHDLGMQVTYLDPSGSQIGKKESIADTARVLGRMFDGIEYRGYGQQIVEDLAHYAGVPVWNGLTNEFHPTQILADFLTIREHFGKLKGIHFVYFGDARYNMGNSLMVGCAKMGLNFTACAPKKYQPDPELVAECEKIAAGTGATISFEEDPAKAAKAADVLYTDVWVSMGE
;
A
#
# COMPACT_ATOMS: atom_id res chain seq x y z
N LEU A 1 11.48 -6.52 2.30
CA LEU A 1 10.26 -6.93 1.60
C LEU A 1 10.49 -7.01 0.08
N LEU A 2 11.02 -5.96 -0.57
CA LEU A 2 11.22 -5.93 -2.03
C LEU A 2 12.15 -7.07 -2.52
N ASP A 3 13.20 -7.42 -1.77
CA ASP A 3 14.09 -8.51 -2.15
C ASP A 3 13.37 -9.86 -2.09
N LEU A 4 12.57 -10.08 -1.04
CA LEU A 4 11.75 -11.28 -0.93
C LEU A 4 10.71 -11.35 -2.05
N ALA A 5 10.06 -10.24 -2.38
CA ALA A 5 9.11 -10.17 -3.48
C ALA A 5 9.76 -10.50 -4.84
N ALA A 6 10.97 -9.98 -5.09
CA ALA A 6 11.73 -10.29 -6.29
C ALA A 6 12.12 -11.77 -6.37
N ASP A 7 12.58 -12.36 -5.27
CA ASP A 7 12.93 -13.78 -5.18
C ASP A 7 11.71 -14.67 -5.45
N LEU A 8 10.60 -14.43 -4.74
CA LEU A 8 9.35 -15.18 -4.94
C LEU A 8 8.80 -15.04 -6.36
N LYS A 9 8.86 -13.83 -6.95
CA LYS A 9 8.47 -13.59 -8.34
C LYS A 9 9.32 -14.38 -9.31
N ALA A 10 10.64 -14.40 -9.12
CA ALA A 10 11.57 -15.17 -9.96
C ALA A 10 11.30 -16.67 -9.86
N LYS A 11 11.12 -17.19 -8.66
CA LYS A 11 10.80 -18.60 -8.40
C LYS A 11 9.47 -19.01 -9.03
N LYS A 12 8.41 -18.18 -8.87
CA LYS A 12 7.11 -18.41 -9.51
C LYS A 12 7.23 -18.46 -11.04
N LYS A 13 8.00 -17.56 -11.67
CA LYS A 13 8.28 -17.58 -13.11
C LYS A 13 9.03 -18.83 -13.55
N ALA A 14 9.91 -19.36 -12.73
CA ALA A 14 10.64 -20.60 -12.96
C ALA A 14 9.82 -21.87 -12.69
N GLY A 15 8.52 -21.74 -12.31
CA GLY A 15 7.66 -22.86 -12.00
C GLY A 15 7.92 -23.50 -10.63
N ILE A 16 8.75 -22.89 -9.79
CA ILE A 16 9.04 -23.36 -8.43
C ILE A 16 7.89 -22.95 -7.52
N ARG A 17 7.28 -23.94 -6.88
CA ARG A 17 6.18 -23.75 -5.95
C ARG A 17 6.68 -23.67 -4.51
N HIS A 18 6.03 -22.83 -3.69
CA HIS A 18 6.32 -22.63 -2.27
C HIS A 18 5.09 -22.90 -1.39
N ASN A 19 4.23 -23.81 -1.83
CA ASN A 19 2.97 -24.14 -1.17
C ASN A 19 3.13 -24.89 0.16
N ASP A 20 4.33 -25.08 0.64
CA ASP A 20 4.66 -25.67 1.93
C ASP A 20 5.14 -24.64 2.98
N GLN A 21 5.57 -23.45 2.56
CA GLN A 21 6.18 -22.45 3.45
C GLN A 21 5.22 -21.98 4.54
N LEU A 22 3.96 -21.76 4.21
CA LEU A 22 2.92 -21.31 5.12
C LEU A 22 1.72 -22.27 5.14
N ALA A 23 1.99 -23.56 4.89
CA ALA A 23 0.97 -24.59 4.89
C ALA A 23 0.22 -24.65 6.24
N GLY A 24 -1.09 -24.70 6.19
CA GLY A 24 -1.97 -24.72 7.37
C GLY A 24 -2.25 -23.35 7.97
N LYS A 25 -1.66 -22.25 7.47
CA LYS A 25 -2.00 -20.90 7.86
C LYS A 25 -3.27 -20.41 7.17
N ASN A 26 -4.05 -19.59 7.88
CA ASN A 26 -5.30 -19.04 7.39
C ASN A 26 -5.26 -17.50 7.50
N ILE A 27 -5.69 -16.80 6.47
CA ILE A 27 -5.81 -15.35 6.50
C ILE A 27 -7.23 -14.88 6.22
N ALA A 28 -7.64 -13.79 6.87
CA ALA A 28 -8.88 -13.10 6.58
C ALA A 28 -8.62 -11.92 5.63
N LEU A 29 -9.46 -11.78 4.61
CA LEU A 29 -9.48 -10.61 3.72
C LEU A 29 -10.76 -9.82 3.97
N ILE A 30 -10.63 -8.64 4.59
CA ILE A 30 -11.74 -7.76 4.93
C ILE A 30 -11.82 -6.65 3.87
N PHE A 31 -12.92 -6.61 3.13
CA PHE A 31 -13.14 -5.62 2.09
C PHE A 31 -14.40 -4.80 2.36
N GLU A 32 -14.25 -3.57 2.80
CA GLU A 32 -15.33 -2.58 2.82
C GLU A 32 -15.43 -1.84 1.47
N LYS A 33 -14.31 -1.69 0.77
CA LYS A 33 -14.24 -1.23 -0.63
C LYS A 33 -13.92 -2.39 -1.54
N THR A 34 -14.74 -2.62 -2.55
CA THR A 34 -14.53 -3.69 -3.54
C THR A 34 -13.23 -3.48 -4.34
N SER A 35 -12.56 -4.56 -4.69
CA SER A 35 -11.40 -4.55 -5.57
C SER A 35 -11.15 -5.93 -6.16
N THR A 36 -11.11 -6.02 -7.48
CA THR A 36 -10.74 -7.26 -8.17
C THR A 36 -9.26 -7.56 -8.01
N ARG A 37 -8.40 -6.59 -8.30
CA ARG A 37 -6.93 -6.79 -8.30
C ARG A 37 -6.37 -7.11 -6.93
N THR A 38 -6.71 -6.32 -5.91
CA THR A 38 -6.21 -6.53 -4.54
C THR A 38 -6.67 -7.88 -4.00
N ARG A 39 -7.96 -8.21 -4.15
CA ARG A 39 -8.51 -9.48 -3.73
C ARG A 39 -7.77 -10.66 -4.39
N CYS A 40 -7.74 -10.68 -5.72
CA CYS A 40 -7.07 -11.77 -6.44
C CYS A 40 -5.58 -11.87 -6.11
N SER A 41 -4.89 -10.75 -5.90
CA SER A 41 -3.47 -10.75 -5.54
C SER A 41 -3.23 -11.42 -4.19
N PHE A 42 -4.02 -11.10 -3.16
CA PHE A 42 -3.92 -11.73 -1.85
C PHE A 42 -4.33 -13.20 -1.89
N GLU A 43 -5.45 -13.54 -2.54
CA GLU A 43 -5.91 -14.93 -2.68
C GLU A 43 -4.86 -15.81 -3.38
N VAL A 44 -4.33 -15.34 -4.51
CA VAL A 44 -3.33 -16.11 -5.28
C VAL A 44 -2.00 -16.20 -4.53
N ALA A 45 -1.53 -15.11 -3.91
CA ALA A 45 -0.30 -15.13 -3.14
C ALA A 45 -0.40 -16.07 -1.91
N ALA A 46 -1.51 -16.04 -1.21
CA ALA A 46 -1.78 -16.95 -0.10
C ALA A 46 -1.76 -18.41 -0.57
N HIS A 47 -2.47 -18.71 -1.65
CA HIS A 47 -2.51 -20.05 -2.22
C HIS A 47 -1.13 -20.54 -2.70
N ASP A 48 -0.35 -19.69 -3.37
CA ASP A 48 1.01 -20.02 -3.80
C ASP A 48 1.95 -20.38 -2.64
N LEU A 49 1.69 -19.84 -1.44
CA LEU A 49 2.45 -20.11 -0.21
C LEU A 49 1.85 -21.22 0.68
N GLY A 50 0.72 -21.83 0.27
CA GLY A 50 0.05 -22.91 0.99
C GLY A 50 -0.95 -22.48 2.05
N MET A 51 -1.31 -21.18 2.08
CA MET A 51 -2.31 -20.66 3.00
C MET A 51 -3.73 -20.88 2.49
N GLN A 52 -4.69 -20.84 3.44
CA GLN A 52 -6.12 -20.73 3.17
C GLN A 52 -6.58 -19.28 3.32
N VAL A 53 -7.66 -18.93 2.64
CA VAL A 53 -8.21 -17.55 2.63
C VAL A 53 -9.69 -17.59 2.95
N THR A 54 -10.11 -16.68 3.84
CA THR A 54 -11.53 -16.37 4.07
C THR A 54 -11.79 -14.94 3.63
N TYR A 55 -12.65 -14.75 2.64
CA TYR A 55 -13.05 -13.43 2.17
C TYR A 55 -14.29 -12.96 2.93
N LEU A 56 -14.20 -11.76 3.51
CA LEU A 56 -15.25 -11.11 4.27
C LEU A 56 -15.70 -9.84 3.52
N ASP A 57 -16.81 -9.95 2.81
CA ASP A 57 -17.38 -8.83 2.09
C ASP A 57 -18.25 -7.91 2.99
N PRO A 58 -18.58 -6.68 2.53
CA PRO A 58 -19.37 -5.75 3.33
C PRO A 58 -20.80 -6.23 3.62
N SER A 59 -21.34 -7.10 2.77
CA SER A 59 -22.73 -7.59 2.89
C SER A 59 -22.83 -8.77 3.84
N GLY A 60 -21.77 -9.58 3.90
CA GLY A 60 -21.69 -10.81 4.70
C GLY A 60 -21.11 -10.61 6.12
N SER A 61 -20.59 -9.41 6.45
CA SER A 61 -19.94 -9.17 7.74
C SER A 61 -20.71 -8.21 8.64
N GLN A 62 -20.53 -8.33 9.95
CA GLN A 62 -21.09 -7.43 10.97
C GLN A 62 -20.09 -6.38 11.45
N ILE A 63 -18.89 -6.32 10.83
CA ILE A 63 -17.78 -5.44 11.17
C ILE A 63 -18.24 -3.98 11.16
N GLY A 64 -18.00 -3.26 12.27
CA GLY A 64 -18.37 -1.86 12.40
C GLY A 64 -19.88 -1.56 12.47
N LYS A 65 -20.74 -2.59 12.51
CA LYS A 65 -22.20 -2.43 12.59
C LYS A 65 -22.73 -2.78 13.98
N LYS A 66 -22.59 -4.04 14.40
CA LYS A 66 -23.02 -4.56 15.71
C LYS A 66 -21.86 -4.82 16.65
N GLU A 67 -20.66 -4.91 16.12
CA GLU A 67 -19.44 -5.17 16.88
C GLU A 67 -18.48 -4.00 16.72
N SER A 68 -17.73 -3.67 17.78
CA SER A 68 -16.63 -2.73 17.68
C SER A 68 -15.48 -3.32 16.82
N ILE A 69 -14.70 -2.47 16.21
CA ILE A 69 -13.49 -2.90 15.46
C ILE A 69 -12.54 -3.67 16.38
N ALA A 70 -12.38 -3.22 17.62
CA ALA A 70 -11.53 -3.87 18.61
C ALA A 70 -12.01 -5.29 18.97
N ASP A 71 -13.31 -5.53 19.08
CA ASP A 71 -13.85 -6.86 19.37
C ASP A 71 -13.74 -7.77 18.15
N THR A 72 -14.09 -7.26 16.96
CA THR A 72 -13.86 -7.96 15.70
C THR A 72 -12.39 -8.38 15.55
N ALA A 73 -11.45 -7.47 15.82
CA ALA A 73 -10.02 -7.74 15.75
C ALA A 73 -9.60 -8.88 16.68
N ARG A 74 -10.05 -8.84 17.95
CA ARG A 74 -9.76 -9.91 18.92
C ARG A 74 -10.31 -11.27 18.49
N VAL A 75 -11.53 -11.31 17.96
CA VAL A 75 -12.15 -12.55 17.46
C VAL A 75 -11.38 -13.09 16.25
N LEU A 76 -11.14 -12.26 15.24
CA LEU A 76 -10.43 -12.67 14.04
C LEU A 76 -8.98 -13.09 14.32
N GLY A 77 -8.31 -12.40 15.25
CA GLY A 77 -6.94 -12.75 15.66
C GLY A 77 -6.84 -14.10 16.40
N ARG A 78 -7.96 -14.65 16.88
CA ARG A 78 -8.01 -16.03 17.43
C ARG A 78 -8.30 -17.09 16.38
N MET A 79 -8.84 -16.70 15.23
CA MET A 79 -9.23 -17.61 14.15
C MET A 79 -8.20 -17.64 13.02
N PHE A 80 -7.52 -16.51 12.75
CA PHE A 80 -6.65 -16.32 11.61
C PHE A 80 -5.21 -16.04 12.02
N ASP A 81 -4.27 -16.38 11.14
CA ASP A 81 -2.84 -16.08 11.31
C ASP A 81 -2.44 -14.71 10.75
N GLY A 82 -3.34 -14.05 10.07
CA GLY A 82 -3.14 -12.71 9.53
C GLY A 82 -4.42 -12.13 8.95
N ILE A 83 -4.48 -10.81 8.86
CA ILE A 83 -5.67 -10.07 8.40
C ILE A 83 -5.24 -9.03 7.34
N GLU A 84 -5.89 -9.03 6.20
CA GLU A 84 -5.83 -7.92 5.25
C GLU A 84 -7.09 -7.07 5.41
N TYR A 85 -6.91 -5.76 5.36
CA TYR A 85 -8.01 -4.81 5.39
C TYR A 85 -7.92 -3.85 4.19
N ARG A 86 -9.03 -3.74 3.47
CA ARG A 86 -9.25 -2.72 2.44
C ARG A 86 -10.57 -2.01 2.69
N GLY A 87 -10.49 -0.72 3.00
CA GLY A 87 -11.68 0.04 3.39
C GLY A 87 -11.51 1.55 3.31
N TYR A 88 -12.11 2.25 4.27
CA TYR A 88 -12.18 3.70 4.29
C TYR A 88 -11.18 4.32 5.27
N GLY A 89 -11.38 4.16 6.56
CA GLY A 89 -10.62 4.87 7.58
C GLY A 89 -9.29 4.22 7.93
N GLN A 90 -8.24 5.01 8.04
CA GLN A 90 -6.93 4.56 8.50
C GLN A 90 -7.00 4.04 9.95
N GLN A 91 -7.78 4.69 10.82
CA GLN A 91 -7.97 4.27 12.20
C GLN A 91 -8.50 2.83 12.32
N ILE A 92 -9.32 2.38 11.36
CA ILE A 92 -9.86 1.01 11.37
C ILE A 92 -8.74 -0.02 11.22
N VAL A 93 -7.84 0.18 10.25
CA VAL A 93 -6.71 -0.76 10.06
C VAL A 93 -5.71 -0.70 11.21
N GLU A 94 -5.53 0.45 11.83
CA GLU A 94 -4.69 0.62 13.01
C GLU A 94 -5.29 -0.07 14.24
N ASP A 95 -6.58 0.05 14.47
CA ASP A 95 -7.30 -0.67 15.53
C ASP A 95 -7.24 -2.19 15.30
N LEU A 96 -7.44 -2.66 14.05
CA LEU A 96 -7.25 -4.06 13.71
C LEU A 96 -5.85 -4.52 14.07
N ALA A 97 -4.81 -3.77 13.68
CA ALA A 97 -3.41 -4.11 13.97
C ALA A 97 -3.12 -4.10 15.47
N HIS A 98 -3.73 -3.16 16.22
CA HIS A 98 -3.51 -3.05 17.66
C HIS A 98 -4.12 -4.20 18.46
N TYR A 99 -5.34 -4.63 18.09
CA TYR A 99 -6.12 -5.57 18.89
C TYR A 99 -6.10 -7.02 18.40
N ALA A 100 -5.72 -7.29 17.15
CA ALA A 100 -5.79 -8.65 16.59
C ALA A 100 -4.74 -9.61 17.17
N GLY A 101 -3.55 -9.11 17.51
CA GLY A 101 -2.42 -9.95 17.96
C GLY A 101 -1.79 -10.81 16.85
N VAL A 102 -2.18 -10.58 15.61
CA VAL A 102 -1.61 -11.18 14.39
C VAL A 102 -1.24 -10.08 13.39
N PRO A 103 -0.38 -10.35 12.38
CA PRO A 103 -0.07 -9.38 11.34
C PRO A 103 -1.31 -8.84 10.64
N VAL A 104 -1.35 -7.52 10.43
CA VAL A 104 -2.42 -6.86 9.68
C VAL A 104 -1.80 -6.08 8.51
N TRP A 105 -2.34 -6.28 7.31
CA TRP A 105 -1.91 -5.58 6.09
C TRP A 105 -2.94 -4.56 5.65
N ASN A 106 -2.47 -3.34 5.40
CA ASN A 106 -3.29 -2.30 4.80
C ASN A 106 -3.34 -2.50 3.28
N GLY A 107 -4.42 -3.06 2.77
CA GLY A 107 -4.68 -3.24 1.35
C GLY A 107 -5.15 -1.95 0.64
N LEU A 108 -5.71 -1.00 1.36
CA LEU A 108 -6.01 0.40 1.02
C LEU A 108 -6.89 1.03 2.12
N THR A 109 -6.57 2.27 2.46
CA THR A 109 -7.48 3.21 3.15
C THR A 109 -7.66 4.49 2.32
N ASN A 110 -8.41 5.47 2.83
CA ASN A 110 -8.45 6.79 2.21
C ASN A 110 -7.09 7.49 2.27
N GLU A 111 -6.32 7.23 3.32
CA GLU A 111 -5.06 7.90 3.63
C GLU A 111 -3.85 7.19 3.02
N PHE A 112 -3.86 5.84 2.92
CA PHE A 112 -2.68 5.09 2.49
C PHE A 112 -3.02 3.82 1.68
N HIS A 113 -2.07 3.44 0.80
CA HIS A 113 -2.09 2.18 0.04
C HIS A 113 -0.68 1.56 -0.06
N PRO A 114 -0.08 1.13 1.06
CA PRO A 114 1.32 0.71 1.11
C PRO A 114 1.65 -0.51 0.24
N THR A 115 0.70 -1.42 0.05
CA THR A 115 0.92 -2.61 -0.78
C THR A 115 1.09 -2.26 -2.26
N GLN A 116 0.42 -1.21 -2.76
CA GLN A 116 0.62 -0.70 -4.11
C GLN A 116 2.04 -0.14 -4.28
N ILE A 117 2.52 0.61 -3.29
CA ILE A 117 3.86 1.22 -3.35
C ILE A 117 4.96 0.16 -3.43
N LEU A 118 4.81 -0.97 -2.73
CA LEU A 118 5.74 -2.09 -2.85
C LEU A 118 5.79 -2.66 -4.28
N ALA A 119 4.64 -2.77 -4.94
CA ALA A 119 4.55 -3.23 -6.33
C ALA A 119 5.19 -2.23 -7.30
N ASP A 120 4.91 -0.93 -7.15
CA ASP A 120 5.45 0.14 -7.96
C ASP A 120 6.99 0.21 -7.82
N PHE A 121 7.49 0.15 -6.60
CA PHE A 121 8.94 0.20 -6.35
C PHE A 121 9.66 -1.06 -6.84
N LEU A 122 9.04 -2.23 -6.77
CA LEU A 122 9.60 -3.42 -7.40
C LEU A 122 9.72 -3.23 -8.92
N THR A 123 8.68 -2.69 -9.55
CA THR A 123 8.65 -2.40 -11.00
C THR A 123 9.74 -1.39 -11.38
N ILE A 124 9.86 -0.29 -10.63
CA ILE A 124 10.90 0.73 -10.85
C ILE A 124 12.29 0.10 -10.71
N ARG A 125 12.51 -0.69 -9.66
CA ARG A 125 13.79 -1.36 -9.43
C ARG A 125 14.12 -2.37 -10.53
N GLU A 126 13.15 -3.09 -11.04
CA GLU A 126 13.34 -4.02 -12.17
C GLU A 126 13.74 -3.28 -13.46
N HIS A 127 13.23 -2.07 -13.66
CA HIS A 127 13.52 -1.27 -14.86
C HIS A 127 14.85 -0.51 -14.75
N PHE A 128 15.11 0.14 -13.62
CA PHE A 128 16.28 1.01 -13.42
C PHE A 128 17.46 0.34 -12.69
N GLY A 129 17.28 -0.86 -12.14
CA GLY A 129 18.27 -1.55 -11.30
C GLY A 129 18.47 -0.97 -9.91
N LYS A 130 17.83 0.15 -9.60
CA LYS A 130 17.96 0.87 -8.32
C LYS A 130 16.68 1.62 -7.98
N LEU A 131 16.59 2.13 -6.74
CA LEU A 131 15.54 3.07 -6.30
C LEU A 131 16.16 4.42 -5.91
N LYS A 132 17.26 4.39 -5.16
CA LYS A 132 17.90 5.60 -4.63
C LYS A 132 18.29 6.56 -5.75
N GLY A 133 17.89 7.83 -5.59
CA GLY A 133 18.18 8.90 -6.52
C GLY A 133 17.29 8.96 -7.77
N ILE A 134 16.36 8.03 -7.96
CA ILE A 134 15.33 8.12 -9.01
C ILE A 134 14.42 9.32 -8.71
N HIS A 135 14.12 10.11 -9.72
CA HIS A 135 13.19 11.22 -9.60
C HIS A 135 11.79 10.78 -10.01
N PHE A 136 10.92 10.65 -9.01
CA PHE A 136 9.54 10.22 -9.13
C PHE A 136 8.60 11.42 -9.09
N VAL A 137 7.80 11.61 -10.12
CA VAL A 137 6.81 12.70 -10.19
C VAL A 137 5.40 12.13 -10.22
N TYR A 138 4.59 12.50 -9.24
CA TYR A 138 3.17 12.19 -9.16
C TYR A 138 2.33 13.36 -9.69
N PHE A 139 1.45 13.07 -10.64
CA PHE A 139 0.52 14.05 -11.23
C PHE A 139 -0.91 13.75 -10.78
N GLY A 140 -1.55 14.70 -10.13
CA GLY A 140 -2.94 14.59 -9.70
C GLY A 140 -3.17 15.06 -8.28
N ASP A 141 -4.29 14.67 -7.70
CA ASP A 141 -4.62 14.99 -6.31
C ASP A 141 -3.73 14.21 -5.34
N ALA A 142 -2.82 14.91 -4.68
CA ALA A 142 -1.83 14.32 -3.79
C ALA A 142 -2.26 14.26 -2.31
N ARG A 143 -3.51 14.61 -1.99
CA ARG A 143 -4.04 14.62 -0.61
C ARG A 143 -4.40 13.24 -0.05
N TYR A 144 -4.59 12.25 -0.93
CA TYR A 144 -5.15 10.94 -0.59
C TYR A 144 -4.11 9.81 -0.69
N ASN A 145 -4.61 8.58 -0.62
CA ASN A 145 -3.81 7.38 -0.41
C ASN A 145 -2.60 7.22 -1.35
N MET A 146 -2.74 7.47 -2.65
CA MET A 146 -1.61 7.28 -3.57
C MET A 146 -0.56 8.37 -3.40
N GLY A 147 -0.95 9.66 -3.37
CA GLY A 147 -0.02 10.76 -3.14
C GLY A 147 0.75 10.61 -1.82
N ASN A 148 0.02 10.34 -0.74
CA ASN A 148 0.59 10.13 0.59
C ASN A 148 1.54 8.94 0.62
N SER A 149 1.12 7.78 0.12
CA SER A 149 1.92 6.56 0.16
C SER A 149 3.17 6.63 -0.71
N LEU A 150 3.07 7.26 -1.89
CA LEU A 150 4.22 7.48 -2.77
C LEU A 150 5.23 8.42 -2.11
N MET A 151 4.78 9.52 -1.50
CA MET A 151 5.65 10.46 -0.78
C MET A 151 6.39 9.76 0.37
N VAL A 152 5.65 9.04 1.24
CA VAL A 152 6.24 8.27 2.34
C VAL A 152 7.21 7.21 1.84
N GLY A 153 6.82 6.46 0.82
CA GLY A 153 7.65 5.42 0.22
C GLY A 153 8.93 5.98 -0.38
N CYS A 154 8.85 7.06 -1.16
CA CYS A 154 10.01 7.74 -1.74
C CYS A 154 10.97 8.25 -0.66
N ALA A 155 10.44 8.92 0.37
CA ALA A 155 11.23 9.38 1.52
C ALA A 155 12.01 8.23 2.18
N LYS A 156 11.35 7.08 2.41
CA LYS A 156 11.95 5.90 3.05
C LYS A 156 13.01 5.20 2.18
N MET A 157 12.80 5.17 0.87
CA MET A 157 13.64 4.41 -0.07
C MET A 157 14.69 5.26 -0.79
N GLY A 158 14.76 6.55 -0.51
CA GLY A 158 15.76 7.45 -1.07
C GLY A 158 15.47 7.90 -2.51
N LEU A 159 14.22 7.84 -2.97
CA LEU A 159 13.79 8.46 -4.24
C LEU A 159 13.47 9.94 -4.00
N ASN A 160 13.75 10.76 -4.98
CA ASN A 160 13.29 12.15 -5.00
C ASN A 160 11.82 12.18 -5.42
N PHE A 161 10.97 12.83 -4.66
CA PHE A 161 9.53 12.89 -4.91
C PHE A 161 9.10 14.32 -5.26
N THR A 162 8.31 14.45 -6.31
CA THR A 162 7.63 15.71 -6.64
C THR A 162 6.12 15.45 -6.76
N ALA A 163 5.32 16.15 -5.97
CA ALA A 163 3.88 16.20 -6.20
C ALA A 163 3.57 17.35 -7.16
N CYS A 164 3.11 17.03 -8.36
CA CYS A 164 2.67 17.98 -9.34
C CYS A 164 1.15 18.14 -9.28
N ALA A 165 0.71 19.18 -8.59
CA ALA A 165 -0.70 19.49 -8.37
C ALA A 165 -0.90 20.98 -8.06
N PRO A 166 -2.08 21.56 -8.35
CA PRO A 166 -2.47 22.87 -7.83
C PRO A 166 -2.41 22.89 -6.29
N LYS A 167 -2.14 24.06 -5.69
CA LYS A 167 -1.98 24.21 -4.23
C LYS A 167 -3.04 23.53 -3.37
N LYS A 168 -4.30 23.59 -3.78
CA LYS A 168 -5.43 22.99 -3.05
C LYS A 168 -5.42 21.45 -3.03
N TYR A 169 -4.61 20.82 -3.86
CA TYR A 169 -4.47 19.37 -4.01
C TYR A 169 -3.09 18.86 -3.57
N GLN A 170 -2.30 19.70 -2.91
CA GLN A 170 -1.02 19.28 -2.32
C GLN A 170 -1.24 18.44 -1.06
N PRO A 171 -0.26 17.60 -0.68
CA PRO A 171 -0.34 16.78 0.52
C PRO A 171 -0.51 17.61 1.80
N ASP A 172 -0.98 16.93 2.86
CA ASP A 172 -1.09 17.51 4.19
C ASP A 172 0.29 17.97 4.70
N PRO A 173 0.41 19.22 5.23
CA PRO A 173 1.69 19.77 5.69
C PRO A 173 2.35 19.00 6.84
N GLU A 174 1.57 18.35 7.72
CA GLU A 174 2.11 17.56 8.82
C GLU A 174 2.77 16.29 8.27
N LEU A 175 2.12 15.62 7.34
CA LEU A 175 2.70 14.45 6.66
C LEU A 175 3.94 14.83 5.83
N VAL A 176 3.94 15.99 5.18
CA VAL A 176 5.11 16.52 4.47
C VAL A 176 6.29 16.68 5.42
N ALA A 177 6.09 17.34 6.58
CA ALA A 177 7.14 17.54 7.57
C ALA A 177 7.72 16.21 8.12
N GLU A 178 6.88 15.19 8.28
CA GLU A 178 7.33 13.84 8.65
C GLU A 178 8.16 13.20 7.53
N CYS A 179 7.71 13.31 6.29
CA CYS A 179 8.44 12.78 5.14
C CYS A 179 9.79 13.47 4.93
N GLU A 180 9.88 14.78 5.15
CA GLU A 180 11.14 15.53 5.08
C GLU A 180 12.15 15.06 6.14
N LYS A 181 11.69 14.77 7.37
CA LYS A 181 12.54 14.19 8.43
C LYS A 181 13.09 12.82 8.02
N ILE A 182 12.23 11.96 7.43
CA ILE A 182 12.67 10.65 6.92
C ILE A 182 13.65 10.83 5.76
N ALA A 183 13.35 11.72 4.83
CA ALA A 183 14.14 12.01 3.64
C ALA A 183 15.56 12.50 3.99
N ALA A 184 15.71 13.29 5.04
CA ALA A 184 17.02 13.73 5.55
C ALA A 184 17.95 12.56 5.89
N GLY A 185 17.40 11.45 6.38
CA GLY A 185 18.17 10.23 6.70
C GLY A 185 18.52 9.35 5.50
N THR A 186 17.76 9.44 4.39
CA THR A 186 17.93 8.60 3.19
C THR A 186 18.62 9.31 2.03
N GLY A 187 18.63 10.65 2.07
CA GLY A 187 19.11 11.51 0.99
C GLY A 187 18.06 11.77 -0.10
N ALA A 188 16.80 11.47 0.16
CA ALA A 188 15.67 11.83 -0.70
C ALA A 188 15.37 13.34 -0.60
N THR A 189 14.66 13.87 -1.61
CA THR A 189 14.10 15.22 -1.58
C THR A 189 12.59 15.13 -1.79
N ILE A 190 11.83 16.02 -1.11
CA ILE A 190 10.39 16.19 -1.31
C ILE A 190 10.17 17.57 -1.88
N SER A 191 9.44 17.66 -2.98
CA SER A 191 9.19 18.93 -3.67
C SER A 191 7.78 19.00 -4.24
N PHE A 192 7.37 20.21 -4.57
CA PHE A 192 6.04 20.53 -5.09
C PHE A 192 6.16 21.41 -6.33
N GLU A 193 5.37 21.12 -7.35
CA GLU A 193 5.33 21.90 -8.58
C GLU A 193 3.88 22.02 -9.06
N GLU A 194 3.50 23.17 -9.60
CA GLU A 194 2.17 23.39 -10.17
C GLU A 194 2.19 23.29 -11.71
N ASP A 195 3.34 23.45 -12.34
CA ASP A 195 3.50 23.37 -13.78
C ASP A 195 3.92 21.96 -14.21
N PRO A 196 3.02 21.22 -14.91
CA PRO A 196 3.30 19.85 -15.35
C PRO A 196 4.51 19.73 -16.27
N ALA A 197 4.75 20.73 -17.13
CA ALA A 197 5.88 20.70 -18.05
C ALA A 197 7.22 20.85 -17.32
N LYS A 198 7.26 21.64 -16.26
CA LYS A 198 8.44 21.77 -15.40
C LYS A 198 8.66 20.50 -14.58
N ALA A 199 7.60 19.97 -13.96
CA ALA A 199 7.67 18.73 -13.17
C ALA A 199 8.18 17.56 -14.01
N ALA A 200 7.68 17.39 -15.23
CA ALA A 200 8.04 16.29 -16.12
C ALA A 200 9.48 16.36 -16.62
N LYS A 201 10.08 17.53 -16.73
CA LYS A 201 11.37 17.74 -17.42
C LYS A 201 12.53 16.97 -16.82
N ALA A 202 12.52 16.76 -15.51
CA ALA A 202 13.60 16.07 -14.79
C ALA A 202 13.17 14.71 -14.23
N ALA A 203 12.00 14.20 -14.62
CA ALA A 203 11.45 12.97 -14.09
C ALA A 203 12.04 11.72 -14.75
N ASP A 204 12.44 10.74 -13.94
CA ASP A 204 12.73 9.38 -14.38
C ASP A 204 11.43 8.58 -14.46
N VAL A 205 10.49 8.84 -13.54
CA VAL A 205 9.19 8.17 -13.44
C VAL A 205 8.06 9.20 -13.40
N LEU A 206 7.11 9.04 -14.31
CA LEU A 206 5.85 9.79 -14.34
C LEU A 206 4.73 8.86 -13.85
N TYR A 207 4.00 9.31 -12.85
CA TYR A 207 2.90 8.55 -12.25
C TYR A 207 1.63 9.38 -12.18
N THR A 208 0.50 8.78 -12.49
CA THR A 208 -0.83 9.38 -12.30
C THR A 208 -1.78 8.32 -11.79
N ASP A 209 -2.78 8.73 -11.05
CA ASP A 209 -3.90 7.91 -10.62
C ASP A 209 -5.21 8.53 -11.15
N VAL A 210 -6.36 8.07 -10.67
CA VAL A 210 -7.67 8.63 -11.05
C VAL A 210 -7.74 10.12 -10.73
N TRP A 211 -8.39 10.88 -11.62
CA TRP A 211 -8.55 12.33 -11.45
C TRP A 211 -9.64 12.70 -10.44
N VAL A 212 -10.55 11.76 -10.17
CA VAL A 212 -11.60 11.89 -9.16
C VAL A 212 -11.54 10.65 -8.29
N SER A 213 -11.32 10.81 -7.01
CA SER A 213 -11.25 9.69 -6.06
C SER A 213 -12.60 9.00 -5.90
N MET A 214 -12.58 7.69 -5.64
CA MET A 214 -13.81 6.93 -5.39
C MET A 214 -14.51 7.46 -4.14
N GLY A 215 -15.68 8.10 -4.33
CA GLY A 215 -16.50 8.68 -3.26
C GLY A 215 -16.57 10.20 -3.27
N GLU A 216 -15.98 10.86 -4.26
CA GLU A 216 -16.19 12.30 -4.54
C GLU A 216 -17.14 12.52 -5.74
#